data_161d265630d08627a77adee1eccafd88
#
_entry.id   161d265630d08627a77adee1eccafd88
#
_cell.length_a   1.000
_cell.length_b   1.000
_cell.length_c   1.000
_cell.angle_alpha   90.00
_cell.angle_beta   90.00
_cell.angle_gamma   90.00
#
_symmetry.space_group_name_H-M   'P 1'
#
loop_
_entity.id
_entity.type
_entity.pdbx_description
1 polymer ?
#
loop_
_entity_poly.entity_id
_entity_poly.type
_entity_poly.pdbx_seq_one_letter_code
_entity_poly.pdbx_strand_id
1 'polypeptide(L)'
;MKRSALLLLLLLAACSRGPSLRDQLTERLSSLSNTAELGTVEYTVRKAVRARDEGEWFKIGNRRILFSCTAHIKAGINLDRIPLDKLVVDESARSVSLVLPHAAVQSINLPPEEIRLEYEDVTGFRQRFDDRERQALLKQGERDIVRDLPKLGILAEAETNAEEFFRGMLAQMGFENIQIRFE
;
A
#
# COMPACT_ATOMS: atom_id res chain seq x y z
N MET A 1 -34.81 -57.24 -9.64
CA MET A 1 -34.04 -56.67 -8.51
C MET A 1 -32.60 -56.29 -8.88
N LYS A 2 -31.83 -57.08 -9.66
CA LYS A 2 -30.45 -56.74 -10.02
C LYS A 2 -30.29 -55.55 -10.97
N ARG A 3 -31.24 -55.28 -11.87
CA ARG A 3 -31.24 -54.15 -12.80
C ARG A 3 -31.52 -52.79 -12.15
N SER A 4 -32.33 -52.78 -11.09
CA SER A 4 -32.65 -51.55 -10.30
C SER A 4 -31.47 -51.13 -9.40
N ALA A 5 -30.70 -52.09 -8.89
CA ALA A 5 -29.46 -51.78 -8.10
C ALA A 5 -28.34 -51.17 -8.93
N LEU A 6 -28.23 -51.61 -10.21
CA LEU A 6 -27.22 -51.08 -11.17
C LEU A 6 -27.52 -49.63 -11.59
N LEU A 7 -28.85 -49.29 -11.74
CA LEU A 7 -29.29 -47.93 -12.06
C LEU A 7 -29.08 -46.97 -10.87
N LEU A 8 -29.23 -47.43 -9.62
CA LEU A 8 -29.02 -46.65 -8.41
C LEU A 8 -27.51 -46.36 -8.20
N LEU A 9 -26.62 -47.29 -8.59
CA LEU A 9 -25.16 -47.09 -8.49
C LEU A 9 -24.64 -46.07 -9.52
N LEU A 10 -25.29 -45.99 -10.71
CA LEU A 10 -24.92 -45.01 -11.74
C LEU A 10 -25.34 -43.58 -11.37
N LEU A 11 -26.41 -43.42 -10.58
CA LEU A 11 -26.87 -42.11 -10.09
C LEU A 11 -25.99 -41.54 -8.99
N LEU A 12 -25.25 -42.36 -8.22
CA LEU A 12 -24.32 -41.95 -7.19
C LEU A 12 -22.98 -41.46 -7.75
N ALA A 13 -22.63 -41.82 -8.98
CA ALA A 13 -21.39 -41.38 -9.63
C ALA A 13 -21.53 -39.99 -10.31
N ALA A 14 -22.70 -39.38 -10.31
CA ALA A 14 -22.97 -38.12 -11.01
C ALA A 14 -22.77 -36.86 -10.16
N CYS A 15 -22.44 -36.97 -8.89
CA CYS A 15 -22.32 -35.82 -8.00
C CYS A 15 -21.01 -35.82 -7.21
N SER A 16 -19.94 -35.34 -7.78
CA SER A 16 -18.90 -34.59 -7.04
C SER A 16 -17.81 -34.06 -7.96
N ARG A 17 -18.17 -33.13 -8.86
CA ARG A 17 -17.14 -32.17 -9.26
C ARG A 17 -17.09 -31.15 -8.12
N GLY A 18 -16.05 -31.21 -7.32
CA GLY A 18 -15.73 -30.14 -6.37
C GLY A 18 -15.61 -28.79 -7.10
N PRO A 19 -15.63 -27.67 -6.39
CA PRO A 19 -15.52 -26.34 -7.02
C PRO A 19 -14.26 -26.30 -7.89
N SER A 20 -14.37 -25.69 -9.06
CA SER A 20 -13.25 -25.53 -9.98
C SER A 20 -12.13 -24.71 -9.33
N LEU A 21 -10.88 -24.86 -9.78
CA LEU A 21 -9.76 -24.04 -9.27
C LEU A 21 -10.04 -22.54 -9.47
N ARG A 22 -10.73 -22.19 -10.55
CA ARG A 22 -11.16 -20.81 -10.81
C ARG A 22 -12.14 -20.32 -9.75
N ASP A 23 -13.16 -21.13 -9.39
CA ASP A 23 -14.16 -20.76 -8.40
C ASP A 23 -13.50 -20.60 -7.02
N GLN A 24 -12.65 -21.54 -6.62
CA GLN A 24 -11.88 -21.46 -5.38
C GLN A 24 -10.99 -20.20 -5.32
N LEU A 25 -10.32 -19.87 -6.42
CA LEU A 25 -9.49 -18.67 -6.50
C LEU A 25 -10.34 -17.39 -6.42
N THR A 26 -11.46 -17.34 -7.13
CA THR A 26 -12.36 -16.18 -7.09
C THR A 26 -12.93 -15.96 -5.69
N GLU A 27 -13.34 -17.03 -5.01
CA GLU A 27 -13.82 -16.96 -3.63
C GLU A 27 -12.70 -16.48 -2.68
N ARG A 28 -11.48 -16.99 -2.86
CA ARG A 28 -10.32 -16.58 -2.06
C ARG A 28 -9.98 -15.11 -2.26
N LEU A 29 -9.95 -14.65 -3.51
CA LEU A 29 -9.71 -13.22 -3.83
C LEU A 29 -10.81 -12.34 -3.27
N SER A 30 -12.07 -12.74 -3.38
CA SER A 30 -13.21 -12.01 -2.79
C SER A 30 -13.16 -11.98 -1.27
N SER A 31 -12.71 -13.05 -0.63
CA SER A 31 -12.49 -13.09 0.83
C SER A 31 -11.37 -12.16 1.27
N LEU A 32 -10.29 -12.07 0.51
CA LEU A 32 -9.19 -11.14 0.78
C LEU A 32 -9.62 -9.68 0.56
N SER A 33 -10.43 -9.39 -0.46
CA SER A 33 -10.90 -8.02 -0.75
C SER A 33 -11.74 -7.46 0.40
N ASN A 34 -12.46 -8.29 1.14
CA ASN A 34 -13.18 -7.86 2.35
C ASN A 34 -12.25 -7.33 3.46
N THR A 35 -10.96 -7.54 3.36
CA THR A 35 -9.92 -6.97 4.25
C THR A 35 -9.45 -5.59 3.76
N ALA A 36 -9.98 -5.11 2.63
CA ALA A 36 -9.81 -3.83 1.94
C ALA A 36 -8.39 -3.51 1.47
N GLU A 37 -7.38 -3.71 2.28
CA GLU A 37 -6.02 -3.29 1.95
C GLU A 37 -5.00 -4.35 2.37
N LEU A 38 -4.13 -4.74 1.44
CA LEU A 38 -2.93 -5.48 1.77
C LEU A 38 -1.80 -4.49 1.98
N GLY A 39 -1.55 -4.13 3.24
CA GLY A 39 -0.39 -3.34 3.63
C GLY A 39 0.86 -4.20 3.51
N THR A 40 1.70 -3.90 2.55
CA THR A 40 2.85 -4.74 2.24
C THR A 40 4.17 -4.16 2.72
N VAL A 41 4.23 -2.85 2.94
CA VAL A 41 5.45 -2.12 3.37
C VAL A 41 5.10 -0.98 4.31
N GLU A 42 5.92 -0.81 5.35
CA GLU A 42 5.89 0.35 6.23
C GLU A 42 7.27 1.00 6.30
N TYR A 43 7.34 2.29 5.98
CA TYR A 43 8.57 3.08 6.07
C TYR A 43 8.46 4.13 7.15
N THR A 44 9.58 4.32 7.88
CA THR A 44 9.77 5.44 8.80
C THR A 44 10.73 6.44 8.16
N VAL A 45 10.21 7.62 7.84
CA VAL A 45 10.97 8.68 7.15
C VAL A 45 11.16 9.87 8.08
N ARG A 46 12.40 10.25 8.33
CA ARG A 46 12.73 11.47 9.07
C ARG A 46 13.02 12.61 8.10
N LYS A 47 12.35 13.75 8.28
CA LYS A 47 12.51 14.95 7.46
C LYS A 47 12.86 16.15 8.32
N ALA A 48 13.87 16.92 7.86
CA ALA A 48 14.19 18.22 8.44
C ALA A 48 13.54 19.33 7.62
N VAL A 49 12.73 20.16 8.26
CA VAL A 49 12.04 21.31 7.67
C VAL A 49 12.72 22.58 8.17
N ARG A 50 13.24 23.38 7.26
CA ARG A 50 13.94 24.62 7.56
C ARG A 50 13.21 25.80 6.99
N ALA A 51 13.08 26.87 7.78
CA ALA A 51 12.68 28.17 7.29
C ALA A 51 13.68 29.24 7.68
N ARG A 52 13.88 30.17 6.77
CA ARG A 52 14.63 31.40 6.98
C ARG A 52 13.76 32.56 6.54
N ASP A 53 13.68 33.56 7.36
CA ASP A 53 13.07 34.83 7.00
C ASP A 53 14.13 35.90 7.24
N GLU A 54 14.79 36.30 6.15
CA GLU A 54 15.78 37.37 6.15
C GLU A 54 15.03 38.71 6.13
N GLY A 55 15.44 39.61 7.03
CA GLY A 55 14.77 40.90 7.17
C GLY A 55 14.79 41.70 5.86
N GLU A 56 13.67 42.33 5.55
CA GLU A 56 13.58 43.38 4.56
C GLU A 56 14.05 44.71 5.16
N TRP A 57 14.29 45.75 4.33
CA TRP A 57 14.82 47.04 4.79
C TRP A 57 14.04 47.69 5.96
N PHE A 58 12.77 47.33 6.13
CA PHE A 58 11.88 47.83 7.23
C PHE A 58 11.72 46.79 8.37
N LYS A 59 12.28 45.58 8.24
CA LYS A 59 12.26 44.49 9.25
C LYS A 59 13.68 44.18 9.68
N ILE A 60 14.17 44.87 10.70
CA ILE A 60 15.55 44.71 11.16
C ILE A 60 15.68 43.39 11.94
N GLY A 61 16.56 42.51 11.45
CA GLY A 61 16.86 41.21 12.06
C GLY A 61 16.40 40.02 11.22
N ASN A 62 16.89 38.86 11.58
CA ASN A 62 16.62 37.59 10.90
C ASN A 62 15.95 36.61 11.86
N ARG A 63 15.20 35.66 11.31
CA ARG A 63 14.71 34.54 12.09
C ARG A 63 14.89 33.23 11.31
N ARG A 64 15.24 32.19 12.05
CA ARG A 64 15.50 30.86 11.49
C ARG A 64 14.83 29.84 12.39
N ILE A 65 14.27 28.82 11.78
CA ILE A 65 13.70 27.70 12.51
C ILE A 65 14.01 26.39 11.79
N LEU A 66 14.25 25.35 12.57
CA LEU A 66 14.45 23.99 12.10
C LEU A 66 13.57 23.05 12.92
N PHE A 67 12.73 22.33 12.23
CA PHE A 67 11.99 21.19 12.78
C PHE A 67 12.53 19.89 12.21
N SER A 68 12.54 18.84 13.02
CA SER A 68 12.57 17.46 12.55
C SER A 68 11.19 16.84 12.75
N CYS A 69 10.70 16.11 11.76
CA CYS A 69 9.48 15.32 11.87
C CYS A 69 9.75 13.90 11.37
N THR A 70 9.15 12.93 12.05
CA THR A 70 9.16 11.53 11.65
C THR A 70 7.79 11.17 11.08
N ALA A 71 7.77 10.59 9.89
CA ALA A 71 6.54 10.11 9.25
C ALA A 71 6.57 8.58 9.14
N HIS A 72 5.46 7.95 9.51
CA HIS A 72 5.20 6.53 9.28
C HIS A 72 4.32 6.40 8.05
N ILE A 73 4.81 5.71 7.04
CA ILE A 73 4.19 5.62 5.72
C ILE A 73 3.90 4.16 5.43
N LYS A 74 2.63 3.85 5.15
CA LYS A 74 2.21 2.53 4.68
C LYS A 74 1.90 2.58 3.20
N ALA A 75 2.42 1.62 2.46
CA ALA A 75 2.12 1.41 1.05
C ALA A 75 1.72 -0.04 0.80
N GLY A 76 0.85 -0.24 -0.17
CA GLY A 76 0.35 -1.57 -0.53
C GLY A 76 -0.60 -1.49 -1.71
N ILE A 77 -1.22 -2.62 -2.02
CA ILE A 77 -2.23 -2.72 -3.07
C ILE A 77 -3.64 -2.71 -2.47
N ASN A 78 -4.58 -2.11 -3.20
CA ASN A 78 -5.99 -2.15 -2.84
C ASN A 78 -6.64 -3.39 -3.47
N LEU A 79 -7.03 -4.34 -2.63
CA LEU A 79 -7.58 -5.62 -3.06
C LEU A 79 -8.95 -5.50 -3.71
N ASP A 80 -9.75 -4.48 -3.36
CA ASP A 80 -11.07 -4.23 -3.97
C ASP A 80 -10.97 -3.84 -5.46
N ARG A 81 -9.76 -3.44 -5.89
CA ARG A 81 -9.50 -3.03 -7.28
C ARG A 81 -8.93 -4.14 -8.15
N ILE A 82 -8.81 -5.36 -7.64
CA ILE A 82 -8.37 -6.49 -8.46
C ILE A 82 -9.41 -6.77 -9.54
N PRO A 83 -9.05 -6.66 -10.84
CA PRO A 83 -9.99 -6.86 -11.94
C PRO A 83 -10.23 -8.36 -12.16
N LEU A 84 -11.24 -8.93 -11.47
CA LEU A 84 -11.56 -10.35 -11.56
C LEU A 84 -12.00 -10.78 -12.96
N ASP A 85 -12.48 -9.85 -13.79
CA ASP A 85 -12.80 -10.06 -15.20
C ASP A 85 -11.56 -10.33 -16.07
N LYS A 86 -10.38 -9.86 -15.64
CA LYS A 86 -9.10 -10.13 -16.30
C LYS A 86 -8.39 -11.39 -15.79
N LEU A 87 -8.99 -12.11 -14.84
CA LEU A 87 -8.45 -13.36 -14.32
C LEU A 87 -8.57 -14.46 -15.36
N VAL A 88 -7.42 -15.03 -15.78
CA VAL A 88 -7.36 -16.15 -16.69
C VAL A 88 -6.82 -17.38 -15.97
N VAL A 89 -7.59 -18.48 -16.01
CA VAL A 89 -7.22 -19.77 -15.38
C VAL A 89 -7.34 -20.88 -16.41
N ASP A 90 -6.26 -21.64 -16.57
CA ASP A 90 -6.25 -22.90 -17.32
C ASP A 90 -5.96 -24.05 -16.34
N GLU A 91 -7.00 -24.79 -15.98
CA GLU A 91 -6.89 -25.89 -15.02
C GLU A 91 -6.09 -27.05 -15.57
N SER A 92 -6.15 -27.29 -16.89
CA SER A 92 -5.43 -28.40 -17.54
C SER A 92 -3.92 -28.17 -17.55
N ALA A 93 -3.50 -26.92 -17.77
CA ALA A 93 -2.12 -26.49 -17.75
C ALA A 93 -1.66 -26.03 -16.35
N ARG A 94 -2.54 -26.06 -15.35
CA ARG A 94 -2.27 -25.49 -14.01
C ARG A 94 -1.68 -24.09 -14.09
N SER A 95 -2.19 -23.29 -15.01
CA SER A 95 -1.71 -21.94 -15.23
C SER A 95 -2.72 -20.90 -14.81
N VAL A 96 -2.20 -19.76 -14.33
CA VAL A 96 -3.00 -18.60 -13.92
C VAL A 96 -2.31 -17.32 -14.34
N SER A 97 -3.10 -16.37 -14.86
CA SER A 97 -2.69 -14.99 -15.08
C SER A 97 -3.55 -14.08 -14.22
N LEU A 98 -2.91 -13.40 -13.28
CA LEU A 98 -3.54 -12.48 -12.33
C LEU A 98 -3.05 -11.06 -12.63
N VAL A 99 -3.99 -10.11 -12.68
CA VAL A 99 -3.69 -8.68 -12.78
C VAL A 99 -3.93 -8.05 -11.40
N LEU A 100 -2.95 -7.33 -10.90
CA LEU A 100 -3.01 -6.59 -9.66
C LEU A 100 -3.01 -5.08 -9.93
N PRO A 101 -3.68 -4.28 -9.13
CA PRO A 101 -3.54 -2.82 -9.21
C PRO A 101 -2.14 -2.40 -8.76
N HIS A 102 -1.65 -1.28 -9.31
CA HIS A 102 -0.41 -0.68 -8.83
C HIS A 102 -0.50 -0.35 -7.34
N ALA A 103 0.65 -0.46 -6.65
CA ALA A 103 0.74 -0.06 -5.26
C ALA A 103 0.51 1.44 -5.10
N ALA A 104 -0.11 1.80 -3.99
CA ALA A 104 -0.36 3.19 -3.61
C ALA A 104 0.01 3.40 -2.15
N VAL A 105 0.23 4.67 -1.78
CA VAL A 105 0.34 5.05 -0.39
C VAL A 105 -1.04 4.93 0.26
N GLN A 106 -1.16 4.12 1.28
CA GLN A 106 -2.39 3.86 2.02
C GLN A 106 -2.56 4.86 3.17
N SER A 107 -1.47 5.15 3.88
CA SER A 107 -1.49 6.13 4.96
C SER A 107 -0.15 6.81 5.15
N ILE A 108 -0.21 8.06 5.60
CA ILE A 108 0.92 8.83 6.09
C ILE A 108 0.53 9.37 7.46
N ASN A 109 1.26 8.98 8.47
CA ASN A 109 1.05 9.44 9.85
C ASN A 109 2.28 10.23 10.30
N LEU A 110 2.05 11.47 10.77
CA LEU A 110 3.06 12.31 11.41
C LEU A 110 2.63 12.55 12.86
N PRO A 111 3.05 11.69 13.79
CA PRO A 111 2.67 11.85 15.20
C PRO A 111 3.18 13.20 15.74
N PRO A 112 2.34 14.03 16.37
CA PRO A 112 2.76 15.32 16.93
C PRO A 112 3.93 15.20 17.92
N GLU A 113 4.00 14.09 18.65
CA GLU A 113 5.06 13.77 19.61
C GLU A 113 6.42 13.51 18.94
N GLU A 114 6.42 13.21 17.65
CA GLU A 114 7.63 13.01 16.84
C GLU A 114 8.02 14.25 16.04
N ILE A 115 7.36 15.36 16.27
CA ILE A 115 7.72 16.68 15.75
C ILE A 115 8.56 17.40 16.78
N ARG A 116 9.81 17.68 16.46
CA ARG A 116 10.75 18.33 17.38
C ARG A 116 11.25 19.65 16.82
N LEU A 117 11.18 20.68 17.65
CA LEU A 117 11.90 21.93 17.40
C LEU A 117 13.38 21.70 17.73
N GLU A 118 14.21 21.63 16.71
CA GLU A 118 15.65 21.42 16.88
C GLU A 118 16.39 22.73 17.12
N TYR A 119 15.94 23.79 16.47
CA TYR A 119 16.59 25.09 16.53
C TYR A 119 15.62 26.22 16.17
N GLU A 120 15.68 27.30 16.95
CA GLU A 120 15.03 28.57 16.63
C GLU A 120 15.98 29.71 17.01
N ASP A 121 16.30 30.58 16.06
CA ASP A 121 17.10 31.76 16.26
C ASP A 121 16.37 33.00 15.75
N VAL A 122 16.36 34.05 16.58
CA VAL A 122 15.69 35.32 16.28
C VAL A 122 16.61 36.46 16.68
N THR A 123 16.92 37.31 15.73
CA THR A 123 17.80 38.44 15.93
C THR A 123 17.10 39.78 15.68
N GLY A 124 17.64 40.86 16.24
CA GLY A 124 17.09 42.20 16.06
C GLY A 124 15.72 42.38 16.73
N PHE A 125 14.82 43.09 16.08
CA PHE A 125 13.47 43.37 16.56
C PHE A 125 12.42 42.41 16.02
N ARG A 126 12.82 41.20 15.61
CA ARG A 126 11.93 40.16 15.06
C ARG A 126 11.24 39.39 16.19
N GLN A 127 10.00 38.98 15.92
CA GLN A 127 9.27 38.06 16.80
C GLN A 127 9.54 36.61 16.38
N ARG A 128 9.39 35.68 17.31
CA ARG A 128 9.45 34.25 17.01
C ARG A 128 8.37 33.85 16.01
N PHE A 129 8.57 32.71 15.36
CA PHE A 129 7.53 32.13 14.52
C PHE A 129 6.28 31.83 15.34
N ASP A 130 5.15 32.36 14.91
CA ASP A 130 3.87 32.09 15.57
C ASP A 130 3.35 30.67 15.23
N ASP A 131 2.27 30.24 15.90
CA ASP A 131 1.73 28.89 15.72
C ASP A 131 1.20 28.64 14.32
N ARG A 132 0.68 29.66 13.63
CA ARG A 132 0.22 29.54 12.23
C ARG A 132 1.39 29.32 11.27
N GLU A 133 2.45 30.08 11.46
CA GLU A 133 3.69 29.95 10.68
C GLU A 133 4.31 28.58 10.89
N ARG A 134 4.38 28.11 12.15
CA ARG A 134 4.88 26.77 12.50
C ARG A 134 4.03 25.66 11.85
N GLN A 135 2.71 25.76 11.93
CA GLN A 135 1.81 24.81 11.27
C GLN A 135 1.96 24.81 9.74
N ALA A 136 2.16 25.98 9.12
CA ALA A 136 2.42 26.08 7.69
C ALA A 136 3.71 25.36 7.29
N LEU A 137 4.77 25.47 8.10
CA LEU A 137 6.03 24.78 7.89
C LEU A 137 5.89 23.26 8.04
N LEU A 138 5.13 22.79 9.02
CA LEU A 138 4.86 21.36 9.19
C LEU A 138 4.09 20.78 8.01
N LYS A 139 3.05 21.49 7.52
CA LYS A 139 2.33 21.11 6.29
C LYS A 139 3.23 21.12 5.06
N GLN A 140 4.23 22.00 5.02
CA GLN A 140 5.23 21.97 3.96
C GLN A 140 6.08 20.71 4.06
N GLY A 141 6.54 20.35 5.27
CA GLY A 141 7.30 19.12 5.51
C GLY A 141 6.55 17.87 5.08
N GLU A 142 5.25 17.80 5.41
CA GLU A 142 4.35 16.72 4.96
C GLU A 142 4.29 16.64 3.42
N ARG A 143 4.04 17.76 2.74
CA ARG A 143 4.05 17.80 1.27
C ARG A 143 5.38 17.39 0.67
N ASP A 144 6.49 17.79 1.29
CA ASP A 144 7.84 17.43 0.82
C ASP A 144 8.09 15.93 0.98
N ILE A 145 7.61 15.31 2.06
CA ILE A 145 7.66 13.85 2.25
C ILE A 145 6.88 13.16 1.13
N VAL A 146 5.61 13.55 0.92
CA VAL A 146 4.75 12.97 -0.13
C VAL A 146 5.40 13.08 -1.51
N ARG A 147 5.95 14.24 -1.84
CA ARG A 147 6.64 14.48 -3.12
C ARG A 147 7.89 13.59 -3.29
N ASP A 148 8.59 13.29 -2.21
CA ASP A 148 9.84 12.52 -2.25
C ASP A 148 9.60 11.00 -2.18
N LEU A 149 8.37 10.53 -1.85
CA LEU A 149 8.02 9.10 -1.74
C LEU A 149 8.39 8.25 -2.96
N PRO A 150 8.14 8.70 -4.22
CA PRO A 150 8.50 7.90 -5.38
C PRO A 150 10.00 7.60 -5.47
N LYS A 151 10.85 8.47 -4.90
CA LYS A 151 12.31 8.32 -4.90
C LYS A 151 12.79 7.30 -3.87
N LEU A 152 11.95 6.97 -2.87
CA LEU A 152 12.28 6.04 -1.81
C LEU A 152 12.08 4.56 -2.21
N GLY A 153 11.45 4.31 -3.38
CA GLY A 153 11.20 2.95 -3.86
C GLY A 153 10.10 2.19 -3.10
N ILE A 154 9.41 2.81 -2.16
CA ILE A 154 8.41 2.16 -1.30
C ILE A 154 7.28 1.49 -2.12
N LEU A 155 6.85 2.10 -3.23
CA LEU A 155 5.80 1.54 -4.08
C LEU A 155 6.28 0.30 -4.83
N ALA A 156 7.51 0.33 -5.36
CA ALA A 156 8.09 -0.82 -6.04
C ALA A 156 8.30 -2.00 -5.08
N GLU A 157 8.73 -1.73 -3.86
CA GLU A 157 8.87 -2.76 -2.82
C GLU A 157 7.51 -3.32 -2.42
N ALA A 158 6.48 -2.48 -2.30
CA ALA A 158 5.11 -2.92 -2.03
C ALA A 158 4.57 -3.83 -3.15
N GLU A 159 4.85 -3.53 -4.42
CA GLU A 159 4.49 -4.40 -5.55
C GLU A 159 5.24 -5.73 -5.51
N THR A 160 6.54 -5.71 -5.21
CA THR A 160 7.34 -6.95 -5.07
C THR A 160 6.77 -7.85 -3.97
N ASN A 161 6.48 -7.30 -2.79
CA ASN A 161 5.93 -8.06 -1.68
C ASN A 161 4.52 -8.60 -2.00
N ALA A 162 3.70 -7.80 -2.70
CA ALA A 162 2.40 -8.25 -3.17
C ALA A 162 2.52 -9.39 -4.17
N GLU A 163 3.44 -9.29 -5.14
CA GLU A 163 3.70 -10.37 -6.10
C GLU A 163 4.12 -11.65 -5.40
N GLU A 164 5.06 -11.58 -4.45
CA GLU A 164 5.51 -12.74 -3.68
C GLU A 164 4.38 -13.38 -2.88
N PHE A 165 3.54 -12.56 -2.23
CA PHE A 165 2.37 -13.06 -1.49
C PHE A 165 1.41 -13.82 -2.40
N PHE A 166 0.99 -13.21 -3.52
CA PHE A 166 0.04 -13.85 -4.44
C PHE A 166 0.65 -15.06 -5.13
N ARG A 167 1.92 -15.01 -5.51
CA ARG A 167 2.63 -16.15 -6.08
C ARG A 167 2.67 -17.33 -5.11
N GLY A 168 2.98 -17.09 -3.83
CA GLY A 168 2.95 -18.11 -2.78
C GLY A 168 1.56 -18.70 -2.59
N MET A 169 0.52 -17.86 -2.53
CA MET A 169 -0.87 -18.28 -2.40
C MET A 169 -1.33 -19.14 -3.58
N LEU A 170 -1.04 -18.71 -4.80
CA LEU A 170 -1.41 -19.43 -6.03
C LEU A 170 -0.68 -20.76 -6.14
N ALA A 171 0.59 -20.82 -5.76
CA ALA A 171 1.36 -22.09 -5.71
C ALA A 171 0.76 -23.08 -4.71
N GLN A 172 0.33 -22.60 -3.52
CA GLN A 172 -0.38 -23.43 -2.53
C GLN A 172 -1.72 -23.98 -3.03
N MET A 173 -2.37 -23.25 -3.94
CA MET A 173 -3.61 -23.71 -4.60
C MET A 173 -3.36 -24.73 -5.70
N GLY A 174 -2.08 -25.02 -6.06
CA GLY A 174 -1.68 -26.02 -7.04
C GLY A 174 -1.41 -25.49 -8.44
N PHE A 175 -1.30 -24.17 -8.61
CA PHE A 175 -0.85 -23.58 -9.87
C PHE A 175 0.67 -23.74 -10.02
N GLU A 176 1.13 -24.13 -11.21
CA GLU A 176 2.54 -24.34 -11.54
C GLU A 176 3.09 -23.18 -12.39
N ASN A 177 2.24 -22.63 -13.28
CA ASN A 177 2.59 -21.54 -14.18
C ASN A 177 1.85 -20.28 -13.76
N ILE A 178 2.52 -19.41 -13.01
CA ILE A 178 1.92 -18.21 -12.39
C ILE A 178 2.47 -16.97 -13.07
N GLN A 179 1.58 -16.19 -13.70
CA GLN A 179 1.87 -14.87 -14.25
C GLN A 179 1.15 -13.82 -13.45
N ILE A 180 1.89 -12.83 -12.94
CA ILE A 180 1.35 -11.68 -12.22
C ILE A 180 1.79 -10.43 -12.95
N ARG A 181 0.86 -9.48 -13.15
CA ARG A 181 1.12 -8.19 -13.80
C ARG A 181 0.44 -7.09 -13.02
N PHE A 182 0.98 -5.88 -13.07
CA PHE A 182 0.41 -4.69 -12.46
C PHE A 182 -0.16 -3.76 -13.54
N GLU A 183 -1.36 -3.20 -13.27
CA GLU A 183 -2.06 -2.23 -14.14
C GLU A 183 -2.78 -1.15 -13.31
#